data_2b67d51e69b1533ce150328a76b30435
#
_entry.id   2b67d51e69b1533ce150328a76b30435
#
_cell.length_a   1.000
_cell.length_b   1.000
_cell.length_c   1.000
_cell.angle_alpha   90.00
_cell.angle_beta   90.00
_cell.angle_gamma   90.00
#
_symmetry.space_group_name_H-M   'P 1'
#
loop_
_entity.id
_entity.type
_entity.pdbx_description
1 polymer ?
#
loop_
_entity_poly.entity_id
_entity_poly.type
_entity_poly.pdbx_seq_one_letter_code
_entity_poly.pdbx_strand_id
1 'polypeptide(L)'
;KVGIFDIGGVFGSTLQNVEIDAANPNFASEDGVVYNKSFSEIMFYPSGKEGAFTLHEDVETINAGVFAGAAYLTEITLGAKVKIISENAFNVSSYNSGLSSSEQIKSMLTKVIFATEVAEGHTLSIGASAFESCAVLTDIVLPDYVTELGSRVFAGCKALTEMTIPGSVKKVGDEAFATCHGLVTVTFEEGVEQIGQKLFSSCGRSLTTVNLPASLTVIAEGDVSPFTNMFYNCTGIDKVNIAEGNAMYASIDGVVYGYSLKGEEGSEESVLTDLLYCPVGASGVDGVVDIPKTVERISEGAFKNNKNITEIKFSEGILGDLDIGTDAFSGC
;
A
#
# COMPACT_ATOMS: atom_id res chain seq x y z
N LYS A 1 -0.21 -0.13 33.88
CA LYS A 1 1.13 -0.75 33.94
C LYS A 1 1.92 -0.12 32.79
N VAL A 2 2.84 0.77 33.11
CA VAL A 2 3.86 1.23 32.16
C VAL A 2 4.72 0.01 31.89
N GLY A 3 4.76 -0.49 30.65
CA GLY A 3 5.65 -1.57 30.28
C GLY A 3 7.09 -1.13 30.51
N ILE A 4 7.94 -2.01 31.04
CA ILE A 4 9.36 -1.71 31.35
C ILE A 4 10.13 -1.25 30.09
N PHE A 5 9.56 -1.45 28.92
CA PHE A 5 10.14 -1.14 27.61
C PHE A 5 9.38 -0.03 26.84
N ASP A 6 8.45 0.67 27.49
CA ASP A 6 7.85 1.90 26.95
C ASP A 6 8.84 3.08 27.02
N ILE A 7 10.13 2.73 26.77
CA ILE A 7 11.28 3.61 26.86
C ILE A 7 11.82 3.88 25.44
N GLY A 8 10.91 4.08 24.49
CA GLY A 8 11.29 4.63 23.19
C GLY A 8 12.09 5.91 23.42
N GLY A 9 13.38 5.88 23.12
CA GLY A 9 14.27 7.02 23.24
C GLY A 9 15.12 7.12 24.52
N VAL A 10 14.99 6.23 25.50
CA VAL A 10 15.83 6.28 26.71
C VAL A 10 17.21 5.61 26.51
N PHE A 11 17.28 4.63 25.62
CA PHE A 11 18.57 4.02 25.25
C PHE A 11 19.03 4.65 23.93
N GLY A 12 20.12 5.40 23.98
CA GLY A 12 20.74 5.98 22.78
C GLY A 12 21.03 4.91 21.71
N SER A 13 21.32 5.35 20.48
CA SER A 13 21.61 4.52 19.29
C SER A 13 22.80 3.54 19.43
N THR A 14 23.40 3.43 20.59
CA THR A 14 24.58 2.57 20.87
C THR A 14 24.25 1.27 21.60
N LEU A 15 23.04 1.10 22.12
CA LEU A 15 22.66 -0.13 22.82
C LEU A 15 22.54 -1.29 21.82
N GLN A 16 23.36 -2.32 22.00
CA GLN A 16 23.41 -3.50 21.10
C GLN A 16 22.88 -4.78 21.74
N ASN A 17 22.85 -4.84 23.08
CA ASN A 17 22.53 -6.08 23.78
C ASN A 17 21.79 -5.79 25.09
N VAL A 18 20.77 -6.59 25.37
CA VAL A 18 20.05 -6.62 26.64
C VAL A 18 20.01 -8.06 27.14
N GLU A 19 20.49 -8.30 28.34
CA GLU A 19 20.43 -9.61 28.99
C GLU A 19 19.41 -9.61 30.12
N ILE A 20 18.52 -10.59 30.10
CA ILE A 20 17.51 -10.84 31.13
C ILE A 20 17.90 -12.07 31.92
N ASP A 21 17.96 -11.95 33.23
CA ASP A 21 18.23 -13.09 34.12
C ASP A 21 17.23 -14.22 33.87
N ALA A 22 17.74 -15.46 33.75
CA ALA A 22 16.92 -16.64 33.46
C ALA A 22 15.82 -16.89 34.51
N ALA A 23 16.01 -16.42 35.76
CA ALA A 23 14.99 -16.49 36.82
C ALA A 23 13.89 -15.40 36.69
N ASN A 24 14.02 -14.46 35.75
CA ASN A 24 12.95 -13.45 35.54
C ASN A 24 11.64 -14.14 35.16
N PRO A 25 10.53 -13.89 35.88
CA PRO A 25 9.28 -14.61 35.64
C PRO A 25 8.50 -14.14 34.41
N ASN A 26 8.82 -12.95 33.87
CA ASN A 26 8.00 -12.29 32.86
C ASN A 26 8.68 -12.15 31.50
N PHE A 27 10.01 -12.03 31.49
CA PHE A 27 10.79 -11.73 30.30
C PHE A 27 11.94 -12.73 30.13
N ALA A 28 12.36 -12.86 28.88
CA ALA A 28 13.56 -13.58 28.48
C ALA A 28 14.35 -12.73 27.48
N SER A 29 15.62 -13.07 27.27
CA SER A 29 16.40 -12.48 26.18
C SER A 29 17.15 -13.56 25.43
N GLU A 30 17.27 -13.37 24.12
CA GLU A 30 18.11 -14.15 23.22
C GLU A 30 18.76 -13.21 22.22
N ASP A 31 20.04 -13.42 21.95
CA ASP A 31 20.84 -12.55 21.06
C ASP A 31 20.72 -11.06 21.37
N GLY A 32 20.58 -10.70 22.64
CA GLY A 32 20.44 -9.32 23.09
C GLY A 32 19.08 -8.68 22.88
N VAL A 33 18.12 -9.40 22.32
CA VAL A 33 16.75 -8.97 22.09
C VAL A 33 15.86 -9.47 23.20
N VAL A 34 14.88 -8.67 23.62
CA VAL A 34 13.99 -9.02 24.73
C VAL A 34 12.64 -9.50 24.22
N TYR A 35 12.19 -10.59 24.81
CA TYR A 35 10.92 -11.24 24.53
C TYR A 35 10.08 -11.37 25.81
N ASN A 36 8.79 -11.63 25.69
CA ASN A 36 8.04 -12.17 26.79
C ASN A 36 8.57 -13.56 27.18
N LYS A 37 8.17 -14.08 28.35
CA LYS A 37 8.74 -15.33 28.88
C LYS A 37 8.53 -16.55 27.99
N SER A 38 7.47 -16.57 27.18
CA SER A 38 7.14 -17.66 26.23
C SER A 38 7.76 -17.47 24.85
N PHE A 39 8.51 -16.41 24.61
CA PHE A 39 9.04 -16.01 23.31
C PHE A 39 7.98 -15.73 22.23
N SER A 40 6.69 -15.73 22.57
CA SER A 40 5.63 -15.47 21.60
C SER A 40 5.52 -14.01 21.14
N GLU A 41 6.13 -13.09 21.88
CA GLU A 41 6.14 -11.65 21.57
C GLU A 41 7.53 -11.05 21.71
N ILE A 42 7.95 -10.29 20.69
CA ILE A 42 9.16 -9.47 20.81
C ILE A 42 8.80 -8.15 21.50
N MET A 43 9.49 -7.87 22.62
CA MET A 43 9.21 -6.76 23.52
C MET A 43 10.13 -5.57 23.28
N PHE A 44 11.40 -5.81 22.92
CA PHE A 44 12.37 -4.75 22.68
C PHE A 44 13.51 -5.23 21.79
N TYR A 45 13.84 -4.42 20.76
CA TYR A 45 15.00 -4.59 19.90
C TYR A 45 15.99 -3.44 20.13
N PRO A 46 17.26 -3.73 20.47
CA PRO A 46 18.25 -2.68 20.73
C PRO A 46 18.55 -1.87 19.47
N SER A 47 18.45 -0.55 19.56
CA SER A 47 18.60 0.36 18.41
C SER A 47 20.02 0.42 17.82
N GLY A 48 21.03 0.05 18.57
CA GLY A 48 22.42 -0.07 18.09
C GLY A 48 22.80 -1.44 17.56
N LYS A 49 21.88 -2.41 17.54
CA LYS A 49 22.14 -3.76 16.99
C LYS A 49 22.16 -3.69 15.45
N GLU A 50 23.23 -4.21 14.85
CA GLU A 50 23.54 -4.05 13.43
C GLU A 50 23.29 -5.33 12.62
N GLY A 51 23.02 -5.15 11.32
CA GLY A 51 23.02 -6.22 10.34
C GLY A 51 21.68 -6.94 10.20
N ALA A 52 21.77 -8.21 9.81
CA ALA A 52 20.61 -9.08 9.63
C ALA A 52 20.16 -9.66 10.98
N PHE A 53 18.86 -9.85 11.13
CA PHE A 53 18.29 -10.45 12.33
C PHE A 53 17.23 -11.50 11.97
N THR A 54 17.28 -12.64 12.64
CA THR A 54 16.25 -13.69 12.55
C THR A 54 15.45 -13.71 13.83
N LEU A 55 14.13 -13.59 13.74
CA LEU A 55 13.24 -13.70 14.88
C LEU A 55 13.31 -15.11 15.49
N HIS A 56 13.16 -15.18 16.81
CA HIS A 56 12.98 -16.46 17.50
C HIS A 56 11.78 -17.22 16.91
N GLU A 57 11.91 -18.53 16.75
CA GLU A 57 10.91 -19.40 16.06
C GLU A 57 9.53 -19.42 16.70
N ASP A 58 9.40 -19.04 17.97
CA ASP A 58 8.17 -19.01 18.71
C ASP A 58 7.42 -17.67 18.66
N VAL A 59 7.98 -16.64 17.98
CA VAL A 59 7.34 -15.33 17.89
C VAL A 59 6.06 -15.43 17.03
N GLU A 60 4.94 -15.06 17.64
CA GLU A 60 3.64 -14.92 17.00
C GLU A 60 3.29 -13.46 16.73
N THR A 61 3.79 -12.54 17.57
CA THR A 61 3.48 -11.11 17.48
C THR A 61 4.74 -10.25 17.50
N ILE A 62 4.85 -9.38 16.49
CA ILE A 62 5.78 -8.26 16.47
C ILE A 62 5.03 -7.05 17.00
N ASN A 63 5.40 -6.58 18.20
CA ASN A 63 4.71 -5.50 18.89
C ASN A 63 4.89 -4.14 18.19
N ALA A 64 3.96 -3.21 18.47
CA ALA A 64 3.99 -1.87 17.91
C ALA A 64 5.31 -1.15 18.21
N GLY A 65 5.89 -0.55 17.17
CA GLY A 65 7.11 0.26 17.27
C GLY A 65 8.38 -0.47 17.69
N VAL A 66 8.38 -1.79 17.83
CA VAL A 66 9.52 -2.53 18.40
C VAL A 66 10.82 -2.38 17.60
N PHE A 67 10.73 -2.21 16.29
CA PHE A 67 11.85 -1.95 15.39
C PHE A 67 11.93 -0.49 14.90
N ALA A 68 11.07 0.41 15.40
CA ALA A 68 11.06 1.81 14.95
C ALA A 68 12.40 2.53 15.17
N GLY A 69 13.12 2.18 16.24
CA GLY A 69 14.46 2.69 16.53
C GLY A 69 15.61 1.90 15.92
N ALA A 70 15.37 0.83 15.17
CA ALA A 70 16.38 -0.10 14.66
C ALA A 70 17.09 0.47 13.40
N ALA A 71 17.89 1.53 13.60
CA ALA A 71 18.56 2.25 12.52
C ALA A 71 19.52 1.39 11.68
N TYR A 72 20.14 0.40 12.28
CA TYR A 72 21.20 -0.41 11.66
C TYR A 72 20.74 -1.82 11.26
N LEU A 73 19.45 -2.14 11.44
CA LEU A 73 18.84 -3.39 10.95
C LEU A 73 18.76 -3.35 9.43
N THR A 74 19.42 -4.29 8.75
CA THR A 74 19.44 -4.34 7.27
C THR A 74 18.51 -5.38 6.67
N GLU A 75 18.32 -6.49 7.38
CA GLU A 75 17.46 -7.59 6.94
C GLU A 75 16.76 -8.20 8.15
N ILE A 76 15.50 -8.60 7.98
CA ILE A 76 14.78 -9.37 9.00
C ILE A 76 14.18 -10.63 8.40
N THR A 77 14.40 -11.78 9.07
CA THR A 77 13.73 -13.05 8.76
C THR A 77 12.64 -13.32 9.79
N LEU A 78 11.42 -13.49 9.30
CA LEU A 78 10.23 -13.76 10.10
C LEU A 78 10.02 -15.27 10.21
N GLY A 79 9.67 -15.74 11.42
CA GLY A 79 9.37 -17.15 11.67
C GLY A 79 7.97 -17.55 11.16
N ALA A 80 7.77 -18.86 11.01
CA ALA A 80 6.53 -19.47 10.52
C ALA A 80 5.30 -19.28 11.44
N LYS A 81 5.51 -18.83 12.68
CA LYS A 81 4.44 -18.62 13.66
C LYS A 81 3.95 -17.19 13.72
N VAL A 82 4.60 -16.25 13.01
CA VAL A 82 4.24 -14.82 13.05
C VAL A 82 2.86 -14.62 12.42
N LYS A 83 1.91 -14.14 13.22
CA LYS A 83 0.51 -13.87 12.84
C LYS A 83 0.19 -12.38 12.77
N ILE A 84 0.94 -11.58 13.52
CA ILE A 84 0.69 -10.15 13.65
C ILE A 84 1.99 -9.37 13.56
N ILE A 85 2.06 -8.44 12.60
CA ILE A 85 2.99 -7.34 12.61
C ILE A 85 2.16 -6.10 13.01
N SER A 86 2.35 -5.60 14.22
CA SER A 86 1.53 -4.53 14.77
C SER A 86 1.80 -3.19 14.09
N GLU A 87 0.98 -2.20 14.40
CA GLU A 87 1.12 -0.84 13.87
C GLU A 87 2.50 -0.24 14.17
N ASN A 88 3.03 0.54 13.24
CA ASN A 88 4.33 1.21 13.38
C ASN A 88 5.53 0.29 13.66
N ALA A 89 5.43 -1.01 13.52
CA ALA A 89 6.45 -1.98 13.96
C ALA A 89 7.87 -1.60 13.51
N PHE A 90 8.04 -1.12 12.26
CA PHE A 90 9.31 -0.68 11.68
C PHE A 90 9.31 0.81 11.30
N ASN A 91 8.34 1.60 11.78
CA ASN A 91 8.13 2.98 11.36
C ASN A 91 9.14 3.94 12.00
N VAL A 92 10.20 4.27 11.28
CA VAL A 92 11.21 5.23 11.77
C VAL A 92 10.68 6.66 11.92
N SER A 93 9.63 7.05 11.20
CA SER A 93 9.00 8.36 11.38
C SER A 93 8.34 8.48 12.73
N SER A 94 7.74 7.39 13.22
CA SER A 94 7.19 7.33 14.57
C SER A 94 8.27 7.54 15.63
N TYR A 95 9.43 6.88 15.49
CA TYR A 95 10.58 7.05 16.38
C TYR A 95 11.14 8.48 16.32
N ASN A 96 11.22 9.06 15.11
CA ASN A 96 11.77 10.40 14.90
C ASN A 96 10.83 11.54 15.38
N SER A 97 9.62 11.22 15.77
CA SER A 97 8.64 12.20 16.24
C SER A 97 9.17 12.91 17.50
N GLY A 98 9.32 14.23 17.41
CA GLY A 98 9.84 15.05 18.51
C GLY A 98 11.37 15.13 18.61
N LEU A 99 12.12 14.44 17.75
CA LEU A 99 13.57 14.56 17.68
C LEU A 99 14.00 15.73 16.78
N SER A 100 15.11 16.39 17.11
CA SER A 100 15.73 17.38 16.23
C SER A 100 16.26 16.70 14.95
N SER A 101 16.44 17.44 13.86
CA SER A 101 16.90 16.88 12.58
C SER A 101 18.26 16.17 12.67
N SER A 102 19.11 16.54 13.62
CA SER A 102 20.42 15.90 13.87
C SER A 102 20.32 14.58 14.64
N GLU A 103 19.20 14.36 15.32
CA GLU A 103 18.95 13.14 16.14
C GLU A 103 18.10 12.11 15.39
N GLN A 104 17.46 12.52 14.28
CA GLN A 104 16.64 11.62 13.47
C GLN A 104 17.46 10.52 12.84
N ILE A 105 16.98 9.30 12.97
CA ILE A 105 17.55 8.12 12.33
C ILE A 105 16.90 7.87 10.97
N LYS A 106 17.58 7.06 10.15
CA LYS A 106 17.02 6.53 8.87
C LYS A 106 17.02 5.03 8.95
N SER A 107 15.99 4.39 8.47
CA SER A 107 15.96 2.94 8.33
C SER A 107 17.03 2.48 7.33
N MET A 108 17.76 1.44 7.68
CA MET A 108 18.65 0.70 6.78
C MET A 108 18.04 -0.64 6.35
N LEU A 109 16.78 -0.91 6.69
CA LEU A 109 16.08 -2.13 6.33
C LEU A 109 15.88 -2.20 4.81
N THR A 110 16.60 -3.12 4.17
CA THR A 110 16.53 -3.36 2.74
C THR A 110 15.70 -4.58 2.38
N LYS A 111 15.54 -5.53 3.34
CA LYS A 111 14.93 -6.82 3.06
C LYS A 111 14.08 -7.34 4.21
N VAL A 112 12.91 -7.89 3.87
CA VAL A 112 12.03 -8.64 4.77
C VAL A 112 11.78 -10.02 4.17
N ILE A 113 12.11 -11.08 4.93
CA ILE A 113 11.96 -12.47 4.51
C ILE A 113 10.84 -13.09 5.33
N PHE A 114 9.80 -13.53 4.67
CA PHE A 114 8.70 -14.29 5.25
C PHE A 114 8.99 -15.79 5.18
N ALA A 115 8.44 -16.57 6.12
CA ALA A 115 8.53 -18.02 6.07
C ALA A 115 7.83 -18.57 4.81
N THR A 116 8.48 -19.52 4.14
CA THR A 116 7.93 -20.19 2.95
C THR A 116 7.00 -21.36 3.30
N GLU A 117 7.18 -21.93 4.50
CA GLU A 117 6.38 -23.03 5.00
C GLU A 117 5.71 -22.61 6.31
N VAL A 118 4.40 -22.66 6.35
CA VAL A 118 3.56 -22.32 7.49
C VAL A 118 2.51 -23.42 7.73
N ALA A 119 1.90 -23.44 8.91
CA ALA A 119 0.83 -24.39 9.21
C ALA A 119 -0.40 -24.13 8.31
N GLU A 120 -1.16 -25.17 8.03
CA GLU A 120 -2.44 -25.05 7.31
C GLU A 120 -3.38 -24.06 8.04
N GLY A 121 -3.97 -23.15 7.29
CA GLY A 121 -4.84 -22.09 7.83
C GLY A 121 -4.09 -20.95 8.54
N HIS A 122 -2.76 -20.91 8.45
CA HIS A 122 -1.99 -19.78 8.98
C HIS A 122 -2.38 -18.47 8.26
N THR A 123 -2.47 -17.39 9.04
CA THR A 123 -2.74 -16.03 8.52
C THR A 123 -1.80 -15.03 9.16
N LEU A 124 -1.49 -13.96 8.42
CA LEU A 124 -0.67 -12.85 8.88
C LEU A 124 -1.41 -11.53 8.59
N SER A 125 -1.59 -10.72 9.63
CA SER A 125 -2.04 -9.33 9.53
C SER A 125 -0.86 -8.37 9.65
N ILE A 126 -0.77 -7.38 8.76
CA ILE A 126 0.23 -6.32 8.78
C ILE A 126 -0.47 -5.00 9.08
N GLY A 127 -0.22 -4.46 10.26
CA GLY A 127 -0.89 -3.30 10.81
C GLY A 127 -0.57 -1.98 10.12
N ALA A 128 -1.29 -0.92 10.53
CA ALA A 128 -1.11 0.41 9.98
C ALA A 128 0.32 0.93 10.17
N SER A 129 0.85 1.59 9.13
CA SER A 129 2.20 2.18 9.14
C SER A 129 3.33 1.20 9.50
N ALA A 130 3.13 -0.11 9.39
CA ALA A 130 4.09 -1.10 9.88
C ALA A 130 5.49 -0.92 9.26
N PHE A 131 5.59 -0.59 7.97
CA PHE A 131 6.84 -0.31 7.26
C PHE A 131 6.93 1.14 6.77
N GLU A 132 6.14 2.04 7.33
CA GLU A 132 6.17 3.45 6.93
C GLU A 132 7.58 4.03 7.07
N SER A 133 8.02 4.75 6.04
CA SER A 133 9.36 5.38 5.97
C SER A 133 10.56 4.41 6.00
N CYS A 134 10.36 3.12 5.68
CA CYS A 134 11.45 2.21 5.34
C CYS A 134 11.98 2.58 3.94
N ALA A 135 12.66 3.73 3.85
CA ALA A 135 12.96 4.41 2.59
C ALA A 135 13.91 3.63 1.67
N VAL A 136 14.68 2.69 2.19
CA VAL A 136 15.64 1.84 1.45
C VAL A 136 15.17 0.40 1.27
N LEU A 137 13.94 0.07 1.68
CA LEU A 137 13.36 -1.26 1.50
C LEU A 137 13.17 -1.54 0.01
N THR A 138 13.81 -2.60 -0.48
CA THR A 138 13.77 -3.02 -1.89
C THR A 138 13.25 -4.43 -2.08
N ASP A 139 13.45 -5.31 -1.10
CA ASP A 139 13.17 -6.74 -1.21
C ASP A 139 12.13 -7.16 -0.14
N ILE A 140 10.88 -7.19 -0.57
CA ILE A 140 9.75 -7.68 0.22
C ILE A 140 8.72 -8.33 -0.71
N VAL A 141 8.47 -9.61 -0.50
CA VAL A 141 7.45 -10.38 -1.24
C VAL A 141 6.40 -10.86 -0.25
N LEU A 142 5.17 -10.41 -0.43
CA LEU A 142 4.06 -10.80 0.44
C LEU A 142 3.59 -12.21 0.08
N PRO A 143 3.58 -13.17 1.03
CA PRO A 143 3.07 -14.51 0.76
C PRO A 143 1.55 -14.57 0.83
N ASP A 144 0.97 -15.65 0.27
CA ASP A 144 -0.48 -15.86 0.17
C ASP A 144 -1.21 -16.04 1.51
N TYR A 145 -0.50 -16.11 2.60
CA TYR A 145 -1.10 -16.13 3.94
C TYR A 145 -1.19 -14.73 4.59
N VAL A 146 -0.78 -13.67 3.90
CA VAL A 146 -1.06 -12.30 4.32
C VAL A 146 -2.52 -11.99 3.99
N THR A 147 -3.31 -11.63 4.99
CA THR A 147 -4.76 -11.41 4.84
C THR A 147 -5.19 -9.96 5.03
N GLU A 148 -4.34 -9.12 5.60
CA GLU A 148 -4.66 -7.73 5.90
C GLU A 148 -3.44 -6.83 5.72
N LEU A 149 -3.64 -5.68 5.07
CA LEU A 149 -2.68 -4.59 4.96
C LEU A 149 -3.32 -3.30 5.49
N GLY A 150 -2.76 -2.78 6.58
CA GLY A 150 -3.24 -1.57 7.23
C GLY A 150 -2.98 -0.30 6.43
N SER A 151 -3.58 0.81 6.87
CA SER A 151 -3.35 2.12 6.27
C SER A 151 -1.87 2.51 6.36
N ARG A 152 -1.35 3.16 5.31
CA ARG A 152 0.04 3.65 5.22
C ARG A 152 1.12 2.57 5.41
N VAL A 153 0.77 1.31 5.24
CA VAL A 153 1.65 0.16 5.56
C VAL A 153 3.04 0.26 4.93
N PHE A 154 3.16 0.75 3.70
CA PHE A 154 4.42 0.99 2.98
C PHE A 154 4.63 2.47 2.60
N ALA A 155 3.89 3.40 3.20
CA ALA A 155 4.03 4.81 2.86
C ALA A 155 5.48 5.28 3.04
N GLY A 156 6.03 5.95 2.03
CA GLY A 156 7.41 6.45 2.06
C GLY A 156 8.49 5.38 1.85
N CYS A 157 8.16 4.17 1.42
CA CYS A 157 9.12 3.16 0.97
C CYS A 157 9.65 3.53 -0.42
N LYS A 158 10.60 4.45 -0.46
CA LYS A 158 11.04 5.14 -1.68
C LYS A 158 11.85 4.27 -2.64
N ALA A 159 12.43 3.17 -2.15
CA ALA A 159 13.24 2.27 -2.94
C ALA A 159 12.47 1.06 -3.48
N LEU A 160 11.23 0.83 -3.06
CA LEU A 160 10.36 -0.18 -3.68
C LEU A 160 10.10 0.19 -5.14
N THR A 161 10.30 -0.78 -6.04
CA THR A 161 10.08 -0.60 -7.48
C THR A 161 8.85 -1.34 -7.97
N GLU A 162 8.55 -2.47 -7.38
CA GLU A 162 7.42 -3.32 -7.74
C GLU A 162 6.74 -3.85 -6.48
N MET A 163 5.43 -4.08 -6.55
CA MET A 163 4.67 -4.72 -5.48
C MET A 163 3.55 -5.57 -6.06
N THR A 164 3.46 -6.80 -5.59
CA THR A 164 2.30 -7.67 -5.81
C THR A 164 1.55 -7.84 -4.49
N ILE A 165 0.25 -7.57 -4.54
CA ILE A 165 -0.66 -7.77 -3.40
C ILE A 165 -1.40 -9.08 -3.65
N PRO A 166 -1.18 -10.11 -2.81
CA PRO A 166 -1.78 -11.42 -3.00
C PRO A 166 -3.31 -11.38 -2.79
N GLY A 167 -4.03 -12.24 -3.49
CA GLY A 167 -5.49 -12.31 -3.45
C GLY A 167 -6.10 -12.75 -2.10
N SER A 168 -5.26 -13.20 -1.18
CA SER A 168 -5.63 -13.44 0.22
C SER A 168 -5.93 -12.14 0.97
N VAL A 169 -5.34 -11.01 0.56
CA VAL A 169 -5.60 -9.68 1.10
C VAL A 169 -6.92 -9.15 0.54
N LYS A 170 -8.00 -9.21 1.33
CA LYS A 170 -9.32 -8.74 0.90
C LYS A 170 -9.44 -7.23 0.85
N LYS A 171 -8.72 -6.55 1.74
CA LYS A 171 -8.74 -5.09 1.86
C LYS A 171 -7.35 -4.52 2.05
N VAL A 172 -7.03 -3.48 1.27
CA VAL A 172 -5.83 -2.67 1.43
C VAL A 172 -6.22 -1.32 2.05
N GLY A 173 -5.53 -0.91 3.10
CA GLY A 173 -5.83 0.33 3.83
C GLY A 173 -5.51 1.60 3.04
N ASP A 174 -5.95 2.74 3.58
CA ASP A 174 -5.74 4.07 2.99
C ASP A 174 -4.25 4.41 2.88
N GLU A 175 -3.87 5.14 1.84
CA GLU A 175 -2.51 5.66 1.63
C GLU A 175 -1.40 4.58 1.70
N ALA A 176 -1.73 3.30 1.48
CA ALA A 176 -0.81 2.19 1.72
C ALA A 176 0.55 2.34 1.02
N PHE A 177 0.60 2.99 -0.14
CA PHE A 177 1.81 3.27 -0.91
C PHE A 177 2.05 4.77 -1.14
N ALA A 178 1.52 5.64 -0.29
CA ALA A 178 1.74 7.08 -0.44
C ALA A 178 3.24 7.43 -0.43
N THR A 179 3.65 8.36 -1.27
CA THR A 179 5.05 8.85 -1.38
C THR A 179 6.12 7.79 -1.71
N CYS A 180 5.73 6.66 -2.31
CA CYS A 180 6.64 5.63 -2.82
C CYS A 180 7.23 6.07 -4.16
N HIS A 181 8.22 6.96 -4.14
CA HIS A 181 8.76 7.61 -5.33
C HIS A 181 9.54 6.68 -6.28
N GLY A 182 9.95 5.49 -5.85
CA GLY A 182 10.62 4.49 -6.68
C GLY A 182 9.68 3.50 -7.35
N LEU A 183 8.42 3.46 -6.90
CA LEU A 183 7.45 2.46 -7.33
C LEU A 183 7.09 2.66 -8.82
N VAL A 184 7.17 1.60 -9.60
CA VAL A 184 6.93 1.58 -11.05
C VAL A 184 5.67 0.80 -11.38
N THR A 185 5.52 -0.39 -10.81
CA THR A 185 4.39 -1.29 -11.07
C THR A 185 3.78 -1.81 -9.78
N VAL A 186 2.46 -1.80 -9.70
CA VAL A 186 1.72 -2.50 -8.64
C VAL A 186 0.69 -3.41 -9.26
N THR A 187 0.64 -4.66 -8.78
CA THR A 187 -0.32 -5.66 -9.22
C THR A 187 -1.13 -6.16 -8.03
N PHE A 188 -2.44 -6.11 -8.16
CA PHE A 188 -3.38 -6.73 -7.23
C PHE A 188 -3.88 -8.04 -7.84
N GLU A 189 -3.71 -9.14 -7.13
CA GLU A 189 -4.16 -10.46 -7.59
C GLU A 189 -5.67 -10.65 -7.37
N GLU A 190 -6.23 -11.64 -8.08
CA GLU A 190 -7.63 -12.03 -7.90
C GLU A 190 -7.90 -12.42 -6.45
N GLY A 191 -8.97 -11.85 -5.90
CA GLY A 191 -9.36 -11.99 -4.51
C GLY A 191 -9.24 -10.70 -3.71
N VAL A 192 -8.49 -9.70 -4.18
CA VAL A 192 -8.52 -8.34 -3.59
C VAL A 192 -9.84 -7.67 -3.98
N GLU A 193 -10.62 -7.25 -2.97
CA GLU A 193 -11.98 -6.74 -3.16
C GLU A 193 -12.10 -5.24 -2.91
N GLN A 194 -11.27 -4.69 -2.02
CA GLN A 194 -11.35 -3.30 -1.60
C GLN A 194 -9.98 -2.61 -1.52
N ILE A 195 -9.92 -1.36 -1.97
CA ILE A 195 -8.75 -0.50 -1.88
C ILE A 195 -9.15 0.81 -1.19
N GLY A 196 -8.34 1.26 -0.24
CA GLY A 196 -8.54 2.49 0.51
C GLY A 196 -8.28 3.77 -0.29
N GLN A 197 -8.51 4.90 0.37
CA GLN A 197 -8.36 6.23 -0.21
C GLN A 197 -6.88 6.58 -0.47
N LYS A 198 -6.63 7.40 -1.51
CA LYS A 198 -5.32 8.01 -1.80
C LYS A 198 -4.16 7.01 -1.85
N LEU A 199 -4.43 5.79 -2.31
CA LEU A 199 -3.52 4.64 -2.22
C LEU A 199 -2.10 4.96 -2.67
N PHE A 200 -1.92 5.68 -3.79
CA PHE A 200 -0.64 6.05 -4.39
C PHE A 200 -0.35 7.55 -4.30
N SER A 201 -0.98 8.26 -3.38
CA SER A 201 -0.81 9.69 -3.24
C SER A 201 0.66 10.10 -3.27
N SER A 202 1.01 11.02 -4.17
CA SER A 202 2.36 11.60 -4.30
C SER A 202 3.48 10.60 -4.65
N CYS A 203 3.20 9.52 -5.38
CA CYS A 203 4.24 8.63 -5.94
C CYS A 203 5.06 9.29 -7.08
N GLY A 204 4.65 10.47 -7.54
CA GLY A 204 5.41 11.25 -8.51
C GLY A 204 5.31 10.70 -9.93
N ARG A 205 6.47 10.56 -10.62
CA ARG A 205 6.52 10.15 -12.03
C ARG A 205 6.88 8.68 -12.25
N SER A 206 7.31 7.99 -11.22
CA SER A 206 7.85 6.63 -11.36
C SER A 206 6.75 5.59 -11.53
N LEU A 207 5.61 5.76 -10.84
CA LEU A 207 4.49 4.84 -10.97
C LEU A 207 3.84 5.00 -12.34
N THR A 208 3.99 3.97 -13.17
CA THR A 208 3.50 3.95 -14.55
C THR A 208 2.37 2.96 -14.77
N THR A 209 2.36 1.86 -14.03
CA THR A 209 1.43 0.75 -14.28
C THR A 209 0.76 0.28 -13.00
N VAL A 210 -0.56 0.20 -13.02
CA VAL A 210 -1.36 -0.42 -11.96
C VAL A 210 -2.28 -1.46 -12.58
N ASN A 211 -2.21 -2.69 -12.06
CA ASN A 211 -3.04 -3.82 -12.50
C ASN A 211 -4.06 -4.14 -11.41
N LEU A 212 -5.33 -4.03 -11.73
CA LEU A 212 -6.47 -4.24 -10.82
C LEU A 212 -7.21 -5.53 -11.20
N PRO A 213 -7.63 -6.37 -10.23
CA PRO A 213 -8.28 -7.65 -10.49
C PRO A 213 -9.77 -7.51 -10.83
N ALA A 214 -10.35 -8.61 -11.35
CA ALA A 214 -11.79 -8.66 -11.59
C ALA A 214 -12.60 -8.66 -10.28
N SER A 215 -12.05 -9.16 -9.20
CA SER A 215 -12.67 -9.20 -7.87
C SER A 215 -12.80 -7.82 -7.20
N LEU A 216 -12.12 -6.79 -7.68
CA LEU A 216 -12.14 -5.44 -7.07
C LEU A 216 -13.50 -4.78 -7.30
N THR A 217 -14.20 -4.49 -6.20
CA THR A 217 -15.54 -3.88 -6.22
C THR A 217 -15.60 -2.49 -5.60
N VAL A 218 -14.67 -2.18 -4.68
CA VAL A 218 -14.68 -0.91 -3.94
C VAL A 218 -13.31 -0.24 -4.00
N ILE A 219 -13.31 1.01 -4.45
CA ILE A 219 -12.15 1.90 -4.38
C ILE A 219 -12.58 3.12 -3.57
N ALA A 220 -11.88 3.39 -2.45
CA ALA A 220 -12.10 4.57 -1.62
C ALA A 220 -13.59 4.77 -1.27
N GLU A 221 -14.14 3.88 -0.47
CA GLU A 221 -15.57 3.87 -0.10
C GLU A 221 -16.09 5.27 0.24
N GLY A 222 -17.17 5.69 -0.43
CA GLY A 222 -17.77 7.01 -0.25
C GLY A 222 -17.05 8.15 -0.99
N ASP A 223 -15.97 7.90 -1.72
CA ASP A 223 -15.28 8.90 -2.53
C ASP A 223 -16.00 9.09 -3.88
N VAL A 224 -16.25 10.35 -4.24
CA VAL A 224 -16.91 10.71 -5.51
C VAL A 224 -15.97 10.70 -6.72
N SER A 225 -14.65 10.68 -6.47
CA SER A 225 -13.61 10.69 -7.50
C SER A 225 -12.47 9.73 -7.16
N PRO A 226 -12.78 8.43 -6.97
CA PRO A 226 -11.87 7.47 -6.35
C PRO A 226 -10.54 7.31 -7.10
N PHE A 227 -10.55 7.28 -8.44
CA PHE A 227 -9.33 7.15 -9.24
C PHE A 227 -8.48 8.43 -9.23
N THR A 228 -9.11 9.60 -9.33
CA THR A 228 -8.39 10.89 -9.26
C THR A 228 -7.69 11.04 -7.92
N ASN A 229 -8.35 10.65 -6.84
CA ASN A 229 -7.78 10.71 -5.49
C ASN A 229 -6.74 9.60 -5.25
N MET A 230 -6.94 8.40 -5.79
CA MET A 230 -5.96 7.31 -5.75
C MET A 230 -4.61 7.75 -6.29
N PHE A 231 -4.60 8.50 -7.41
CA PHE A 231 -3.41 8.97 -8.12
C PHE A 231 -3.08 10.44 -7.85
N TYR A 232 -3.53 10.99 -6.75
CA TYR A 232 -3.23 12.39 -6.40
C TYR A 232 -1.72 12.67 -6.44
N ASN A 233 -1.29 13.67 -7.24
CA ASN A 233 0.12 13.99 -7.50
C ASN A 233 0.96 12.84 -8.13
N CYS A 234 0.33 11.86 -8.78
CA CYS A 234 1.02 10.89 -9.62
C CYS A 234 0.95 11.38 -11.07
N THR A 235 2.08 11.77 -11.63
CA THR A 235 2.15 12.35 -12.97
C THR A 235 2.80 11.43 -14.00
N GLY A 236 3.05 10.18 -13.63
CA GLY A 236 3.70 9.18 -14.46
C GLY A 236 2.79 8.03 -14.89
N ILE A 237 1.52 8.02 -14.50
CA ILE A 237 0.63 6.90 -14.81
C ILE A 237 0.44 6.79 -16.33
N ASP A 238 0.90 5.69 -16.90
CA ASP A 238 0.71 5.35 -18.31
C ASP A 238 -0.50 4.44 -18.49
N LYS A 239 -0.68 3.47 -17.58
CA LYS A 239 -1.71 2.45 -17.70
C LYS A 239 -2.36 2.10 -16.37
N VAL A 240 -3.67 2.04 -16.38
CA VAL A 240 -4.47 1.35 -15.37
C VAL A 240 -5.15 0.18 -16.07
N ASN A 241 -4.65 -1.03 -15.83
CA ASN A 241 -5.24 -2.24 -16.41
C ASN A 241 -6.27 -2.79 -15.43
N ILE A 242 -7.45 -3.07 -15.92
CA ILE A 242 -8.53 -3.71 -15.15
C ILE A 242 -8.79 -5.07 -15.79
N ALA A 243 -8.75 -6.13 -14.99
CA ALA A 243 -8.96 -7.49 -15.48
C ALA A 243 -10.36 -7.65 -16.08
N GLU A 244 -10.45 -8.45 -17.15
CA GLU A 244 -11.72 -8.80 -17.78
C GLU A 244 -12.67 -9.46 -16.77
N GLY A 245 -13.95 -9.11 -16.82
CA GLY A 245 -14.95 -9.63 -15.90
C GLY A 245 -15.13 -8.81 -14.62
N ASN A 246 -14.40 -7.70 -14.43
CA ASN A 246 -14.71 -6.78 -13.34
C ASN A 246 -16.11 -6.18 -13.55
N ALA A 247 -16.96 -6.27 -12.51
CA ALA A 247 -18.37 -5.86 -12.60
C ALA A 247 -18.59 -4.33 -12.44
N MET A 248 -17.59 -3.61 -11.92
CA MET A 248 -17.70 -2.20 -11.56
C MET A 248 -16.93 -1.28 -12.51
N TYR A 249 -15.82 -1.76 -13.06
CA TYR A 249 -14.86 -0.95 -13.80
C TYR A 249 -14.36 -1.64 -15.06
N ALA A 250 -13.98 -0.85 -16.06
CA ALA A 250 -13.27 -1.32 -17.25
C ALA A 250 -12.14 -0.37 -17.62
N SER A 251 -11.14 -0.90 -18.31
CA SER A 251 -10.10 -0.11 -18.95
C SER A 251 -10.15 -0.32 -20.47
N ILE A 252 -10.31 0.77 -21.22
CA ILE A 252 -10.26 0.79 -22.67
C ILE A 252 -9.14 1.73 -23.09
N ASP A 253 -8.13 1.20 -23.79
CA ASP A 253 -6.93 1.95 -24.17
C ASP A 253 -6.25 2.70 -23.00
N GLY A 254 -6.33 2.11 -21.79
CA GLY A 254 -5.78 2.67 -20.56
C GLY A 254 -6.68 3.71 -19.86
N VAL A 255 -7.76 4.15 -20.49
CA VAL A 255 -8.77 5.04 -19.88
C VAL A 255 -9.71 4.20 -19.02
N VAL A 256 -10.00 4.66 -17.81
CA VAL A 256 -10.84 3.96 -16.84
C VAL A 256 -12.28 4.42 -16.90
N TYR A 257 -13.17 3.46 -17.00
CA TYR A 257 -14.61 3.67 -17.04
C TYR A 257 -15.30 2.93 -15.90
N GLY A 258 -16.47 3.42 -15.50
CA GLY A 258 -17.38 2.79 -14.56
C GLY A 258 -18.63 2.26 -15.23
N TYR A 259 -19.14 1.14 -14.72
CA TYR A 259 -20.40 0.56 -15.11
C TYR A 259 -21.56 1.09 -14.25
N SER A 260 -22.72 1.29 -14.87
CA SER A 260 -24.00 1.46 -14.19
C SER A 260 -25.03 0.47 -14.74
N LEU A 261 -25.97 0.07 -13.92
CA LEU A 261 -27.09 -0.75 -14.35
C LEU A 261 -28.12 0.13 -15.08
N LYS A 262 -28.50 -0.27 -16.28
CA LYS A 262 -29.49 0.40 -17.13
C LYS A 262 -30.55 -0.60 -17.58
N GLY A 263 -31.80 -0.16 -17.60
CA GLY A 263 -32.93 -1.00 -18.01
C GLY A 263 -34.11 -0.91 -17.06
N GLU A 264 -35.10 -1.77 -17.26
CA GLU A 264 -36.24 -1.92 -16.35
C GLU A 264 -35.87 -2.88 -15.21
N GLU A 265 -36.45 -2.72 -14.04
CA GLU A 265 -36.25 -3.58 -12.87
C GLU A 265 -36.41 -5.06 -13.24
N GLY A 266 -35.34 -5.84 -13.01
CA GLY A 266 -35.23 -7.27 -13.31
C GLY A 266 -34.75 -7.60 -14.73
N SER A 267 -34.39 -6.59 -15.55
CA SER A 267 -33.76 -6.74 -16.85
C SER A 267 -32.62 -5.71 -17.09
N GLU A 268 -32.00 -5.27 -16.02
CA GLU A 268 -30.89 -4.31 -16.09
C GLU A 268 -29.68 -4.90 -16.77
N GLU A 269 -29.03 -4.13 -17.62
CA GLU A 269 -27.77 -4.43 -18.26
C GLU A 269 -26.67 -3.53 -17.70
N SER A 270 -25.48 -4.08 -17.53
CA SER A 270 -24.28 -3.33 -17.12
C SER A 270 -23.73 -2.56 -18.30
N VAL A 271 -23.77 -1.24 -18.24
CA VAL A 271 -23.37 -0.35 -19.32
C VAL A 271 -22.30 0.62 -18.82
N LEU A 272 -21.26 0.88 -19.62
CA LEU A 272 -20.25 1.91 -19.32
C LEU A 272 -20.91 3.29 -19.43
N THR A 273 -21.05 3.97 -18.30
CA THR A 273 -21.72 5.29 -18.24
C THR A 273 -20.80 6.41 -17.76
N ASP A 274 -19.72 6.08 -17.09
CA ASP A 274 -18.85 7.07 -16.47
C ASP A 274 -17.42 6.95 -16.99
N LEU A 275 -16.82 8.04 -17.45
CA LEU A 275 -15.38 8.13 -17.63
C LEU A 275 -14.79 8.61 -16.30
N LEU A 276 -14.05 7.72 -15.61
CA LEU A 276 -13.57 7.94 -14.26
C LEU A 276 -12.17 8.56 -14.22
N TYR A 277 -11.27 8.12 -15.10
CA TYR A 277 -9.88 8.58 -15.10
C TYR A 277 -9.18 8.30 -16.43
N CYS A 278 -8.45 9.29 -16.93
CA CYS A 278 -7.60 9.17 -18.10
C CYS A 278 -6.14 9.43 -17.70
N PRO A 279 -5.32 8.37 -17.55
CA PRO A 279 -3.89 8.50 -17.25
C PRO A 279 -3.17 9.37 -18.28
N VAL A 280 -2.07 9.99 -17.87
CA VAL A 280 -1.25 10.84 -18.76
C VAL A 280 -0.72 10.08 -19.97
N GLY A 281 -0.40 8.78 -19.79
CA GLY A 281 0.08 7.90 -20.87
C GLY A 281 -1.02 7.24 -21.70
N ALA A 282 -2.27 7.26 -21.24
CA ALA A 282 -3.41 6.63 -21.92
C ALA A 282 -3.99 7.47 -23.06
N SER A 283 -3.39 8.59 -23.39
CA SER A 283 -3.77 9.38 -24.56
C SER A 283 -3.45 8.60 -25.84
N GLY A 284 -4.26 7.64 -26.23
CA GLY A 284 -4.29 6.87 -27.47
C GLY A 284 -3.16 7.08 -28.49
N VAL A 285 -3.26 6.53 -29.67
CA VAL A 285 -2.35 6.88 -30.75
C VAL A 285 -2.57 8.37 -31.08
N ASP A 286 -1.52 9.18 -31.00
CA ASP A 286 -1.51 10.63 -31.31
C ASP A 286 -2.29 11.55 -30.37
N GLY A 287 -2.53 11.14 -29.11
CA GLY A 287 -3.21 12.00 -28.14
C GLY A 287 -4.72 12.11 -28.30
N VAL A 288 -5.33 11.18 -29.01
CA VAL A 288 -6.78 11.14 -29.24
C VAL A 288 -7.45 10.19 -28.27
N VAL A 289 -8.49 10.63 -27.59
CA VAL A 289 -9.34 9.80 -26.74
C VAL A 289 -10.73 9.69 -27.35
N ASP A 290 -11.12 8.47 -27.72
CA ASP A 290 -12.47 8.17 -28.19
C ASP A 290 -13.37 7.79 -27.00
N ILE A 291 -14.37 8.62 -26.72
CA ILE A 291 -15.32 8.37 -25.63
C ILE A 291 -16.50 7.55 -26.17
N PRO A 292 -16.79 6.36 -25.57
CA PRO A 292 -17.93 5.55 -25.95
C PRO A 292 -19.26 6.31 -25.87
N LYS A 293 -20.16 6.03 -26.80
CA LYS A 293 -21.50 6.70 -26.90
C LYS A 293 -22.40 6.50 -25.67
N THR A 294 -22.09 5.53 -24.85
CA THR A 294 -22.82 5.20 -23.61
C THR A 294 -22.40 6.05 -22.42
N VAL A 295 -21.30 6.81 -22.53
CA VAL A 295 -20.82 7.66 -21.46
C VAL A 295 -21.74 8.86 -21.29
N GLU A 296 -22.26 9.01 -20.09
CA GLU A 296 -23.17 10.09 -19.67
C GLU A 296 -22.45 11.08 -18.73
N ARG A 297 -21.35 10.66 -18.11
CA ARG A 297 -20.60 11.49 -17.17
C ARG A 297 -19.07 11.38 -17.35
N ILE A 298 -18.42 12.52 -17.29
CA ILE A 298 -16.96 12.62 -17.10
C ILE A 298 -16.71 13.07 -15.67
N SER A 299 -16.02 12.23 -14.88
CA SER A 299 -15.83 12.46 -13.46
C SER A 299 -14.94 13.68 -13.17
N GLU A 300 -15.04 14.19 -11.94
CA GLU A 300 -14.20 15.27 -11.46
C GLU A 300 -12.70 14.93 -11.63
N GLY A 301 -11.96 15.85 -12.25
CA GLY A 301 -10.51 15.70 -12.48
C GLY A 301 -10.11 14.55 -13.40
N ALA A 302 -11.03 13.94 -14.16
CA ALA A 302 -10.78 12.75 -14.95
C ALA A 302 -9.60 12.87 -15.94
N PHE A 303 -9.38 14.04 -16.51
CA PHE A 303 -8.26 14.36 -17.41
C PHE A 303 -7.25 15.33 -16.79
N LYS A 304 -7.34 15.59 -15.49
CA LYS A 304 -6.54 16.62 -14.81
C LYS A 304 -5.05 16.43 -15.06
N ASN A 305 -4.39 17.53 -15.52
CA ASN A 305 -2.97 17.59 -15.86
C ASN A 305 -2.52 16.67 -17.00
N ASN A 306 -3.42 16.10 -17.79
CA ASN A 306 -3.07 15.30 -18.95
C ASN A 306 -2.75 16.23 -20.14
N LYS A 307 -1.47 16.54 -20.32
CA LYS A 307 -0.95 17.44 -21.36
C LYS A 307 -0.71 16.74 -22.71
N ASN A 308 -0.94 15.43 -22.77
CA ASN A 308 -0.69 14.62 -23.96
C ASN A 308 -1.94 14.48 -24.83
N ILE A 309 -3.13 14.85 -24.30
CA ILE A 309 -4.37 14.83 -25.08
C ILE A 309 -4.40 16.02 -26.01
N THR A 310 -4.65 15.75 -27.28
CA THR A 310 -4.78 16.73 -28.35
C THR A 310 -6.20 16.79 -28.89
N GLU A 311 -6.98 15.70 -28.77
CA GLU A 311 -8.34 15.61 -29.26
C GLU A 311 -9.16 14.66 -28.40
N ILE A 312 -10.42 15.02 -28.15
CA ILE A 312 -11.42 14.14 -27.57
C ILE A 312 -12.54 13.96 -28.59
N LYS A 313 -12.79 12.71 -28.95
CA LYS A 313 -13.86 12.34 -29.86
C LYS A 313 -15.01 11.73 -29.08
N PHE A 314 -16.19 12.26 -29.32
CA PHE A 314 -17.44 11.65 -28.87
C PHE A 314 -18.00 10.80 -30.00
N SER A 315 -18.22 9.52 -29.75
CA SER A 315 -18.85 8.63 -30.74
C SER A 315 -20.21 9.17 -31.19
N GLU A 316 -20.54 8.96 -32.47
CA GLU A 316 -21.86 9.40 -33.01
C GLU A 316 -23.00 8.83 -32.16
N GLY A 317 -23.93 9.71 -31.78
CA GLY A 317 -25.14 9.32 -31.05
C GLY A 317 -25.07 9.41 -29.54
N ILE A 318 -24.13 10.19 -28.97
CA ILE A 318 -24.27 10.60 -27.55
C ILE A 318 -25.62 11.30 -27.42
N LEU A 319 -26.55 10.56 -26.81
CA LEU A 319 -27.91 11.00 -26.57
C LEU A 319 -28.01 11.57 -25.16
N GLY A 320 -28.28 12.88 -25.07
CA GLY A 320 -28.53 13.53 -23.79
C GLY A 320 -27.48 14.57 -23.40
N ASP A 321 -27.64 15.13 -22.23
CA ASP A 321 -26.73 16.09 -21.65
C ASP A 321 -25.56 15.32 -20.97
N LEU A 322 -24.34 15.48 -21.51
CA LEU A 322 -23.12 14.95 -20.87
C LEU A 322 -22.81 15.77 -19.62
N ASP A 323 -22.78 15.12 -18.47
CA ASP A 323 -22.36 15.73 -17.22
C ASP A 323 -20.82 15.79 -17.16
N ILE A 324 -20.26 16.99 -16.96
CA ILE A 324 -18.81 17.19 -16.86
C ILE A 324 -18.49 17.67 -15.46
N GLY A 325 -17.80 16.83 -14.72
CA GLY A 325 -17.37 17.09 -13.35
C GLY A 325 -16.40 18.27 -13.22
N THR A 326 -16.33 18.82 -12.03
CA THR A 326 -15.44 19.93 -11.70
C THR A 326 -13.99 19.58 -12.06
N ASP A 327 -13.23 20.53 -12.61
CA ASP A 327 -11.81 20.35 -12.95
C ASP A 327 -11.51 19.17 -13.90
N ALA A 328 -12.49 18.59 -14.57
CA ALA A 328 -12.31 17.41 -15.43
C ALA A 328 -11.13 17.57 -16.40
N PHE A 329 -10.93 18.75 -16.97
CA PHE A 329 -9.89 19.08 -17.94
C PHE A 329 -8.85 20.09 -17.40
N SER A 330 -8.80 20.32 -16.10
CA SER A 330 -7.89 21.29 -15.49
C SER A 330 -6.42 20.93 -15.75
N GLY A 331 -5.67 21.84 -16.36
CA GLY A 331 -4.26 21.65 -16.64
C GLY A 331 -3.92 20.78 -17.86
N CYS A 332 -4.90 20.49 -18.72
CA CYS A 332 -4.67 19.85 -20.02
C CYS A 332 -3.95 20.78 -21.00
#